data_2035491a34cea2a021e1391097db9935
#
_entry.id   2035491a34cea2a021e1391097db9935
#
_cell.length_a   1.000
_cell.length_b   1.000
_cell.length_c   1.000
_cell.angle_alpha   90.00
_cell.angle_beta   90.00
_cell.angle_gamma   90.00
#
_symmetry.space_group_name_H-M   'P 1'
#
loop_
_entity.id
_entity.type
_entity.pdbx_description
1 polymer ?
#
loop_
_entity_poly.entity_id
_entity_poly.type
_entity_poly.pdbx_seq_one_letter_code
_entity_poly.pdbx_strand_id
1 'polypeptide(L)'
;MENITNEQINKVFGMIFQQYRLKNNYTQEKLAEELSKSTKTISQLETAKDGTSKKTDIDLMNFLGIAPNVLYKEFITNPELKQKIEISEKIDELSNDKIDALFKIIDVLNGL
;
A
#
# COMPACT_ATOMS: atom_id res chain seq x y z
N MET A 1 21.84 4.31 -10.90
CA MET A 1 20.45 4.17 -10.48
C MET A 1 19.56 4.13 -11.72
N GLU A 2 18.73 3.10 -11.82
CA GLU A 2 17.80 3.01 -12.94
C GLU A 2 16.74 4.10 -12.85
N ASN A 3 16.34 4.61 -14.01
CA ASN A 3 15.28 5.60 -14.07
C ASN A 3 13.92 4.90 -13.91
N ILE A 4 13.23 5.23 -12.84
CA ILE A 4 11.87 4.74 -12.59
C ILE A 4 10.90 5.68 -13.33
N THR A 5 10.04 5.12 -14.17
CA THR A 5 9.06 5.90 -14.93
C THR A 5 7.70 5.91 -14.22
N ASN A 6 6.91 6.93 -14.50
CA ASN A 6 5.52 6.98 -14.02
C ASN A 6 4.70 5.77 -14.52
N GLU A 7 4.96 5.33 -15.73
CA GLU A 7 4.30 4.15 -16.30
C GLU A 7 4.58 2.89 -15.47
N GLN A 8 5.84 2.69 -15.07
CA GLN A 8 6.23 1.56 -14.21
C GLN A 8 5.53 1.63 -12.85
N ILE A 9 5.51 2.80 -12.24
CA ILE A 9 4.84 3.02 -10.96
C ILE A 9 3.35 2.73 -11.06
N ASN A 10 2.70 3.29 -12.07
CA ASN A 10 1.27 3.10 -12.29
C ASN A 10 0.91 1.63 -12.49
N LYS A 11 1.76 0.90 -13.20
CA LYS A 11 1.56 -0.53 -13.45
C LYS A 11 1.62 -1.35 -12.16
N VAL A 12 2.61 -1.09 -11.33
CA VAL A 12 2.76 -1.78 -10.03
C VAL A 12 1.61 -1.43 -9.10
N PHE A 13 1.26 -0.15 -8.99
CA PHE A 13 0.16 0.29 -8.14
C PHE A 13 -1.17 -0.33 -8.59
N GLY A 14 -1.45 -0.31 -9.90
CA GLY A 14 -2.66 -0.90 -10.45
C GLY A 14 -2.79 -2.40 -10.13
N MET A 15 -1.70 -3.14 -10.25
CA MET A 15 -1.66 -4.56 -9.89
C MET A 15 -1.95 -4.79 -8.41
N ILE A 16 -1.36 -3.98 -7.53
CA ILE A 16 -1.55 -4.12 -6.09
C ILE A 16 -2.99 -3.77 -5.70
N PHE A 17 -3.56 -2.71 -6.25
CA PHE A 17 -4.95 -2.34 -6.00
C PHE A 17 -5.89 -3.46 -6.43
N GLN A 18 -5.66 -4.06 -7.59
CA GLN A 18 -6.46 -5.18 -8.06
C GLN A 18 -6.35 -6.39 -7.14
N GLN A 19 -5.14 -6.75 -6.73
CA GLN A 19 -4.91 -7.89 -5.81
C GLN A 19 -5.66 -7.70 -4.50
N TYR A 20 -5.57 -6.50 -3.91
CA TYR A 20 -6.26 -6.23 -2.65
C TYR A 20 -7.77 -6.14 -2.82
N ARG A 21 -8.25 -5.63 -3.95
CA ARG A 21 -9.68 -5.65 -4.26
C ARG A 21 -10.21 -7.08 -4.30
N LEU A 22 -9.54 -7.95 -5.03
CA LEU A 22 -9.93 -9.35 -5.17
C LEU A 22 -9.83 -10.09 -3.83
N LYS A 23 -8.78 -9.85 -3.07
CA LYS A 23 -8.58 -10.45 -1.74
C LYS A 23 -9.70 -10.08 -0.79
N ASN A 24 -10.25 -8.89 -0.91
CA ASN A 24 -11.36 -8.41 -0.09
C ASN A 24 -12.74 -8.70 -0.71
N ASN A 25 -12.78 -9.49 -1.78
CA ASN A 25 -14.01 -9.92 -2.44
C ASN A 25 -14.86 -8.79 -3.01
N TYR A 26 -14.21 -7.70 -3.46
CA TYR A 26 -14.90 -6.61 -4.13
C TYR A 26 -14.87 -6.77 -5.65
N THR A 27 -16.00 -6.55 -6.29
CA THR A 27 -16.04 -6.32 -7.74
C THR A 27 -15.56 -4.89 -8.04
N GLN A 28 -15.20 -4.62 -9.28
CA GLN A 28 -14.84 -3.26 -9.70
C GLN A 28 -16.01 -2.29 -9.46
N GLU A 29 -17.25 -2.72 -9.75
CA GLU A 29 -18.45 -1.92 -9.53
C GLU A 29 -18.65 -1.58 -8.05
N LYS A 30 -18.50 -2.57 -7.17
CA LYS A 30 -18.70 -2.37 -5.74
C LYS A 30 -17.64 -1.46 -5.15
N LEU A 31 -16.38 -1.66 -5.53
CA LEU A 31 -15.30 -0.77 -5.09
C LEU A 31 -15.53 0.67 -5.56
N ALA A 32 -15.93 0.83 -6.82
CA ALA A 32 -16.23 2.15 -7.37
C ALA A 32 -17.34 2.85 -6.58
N GLU A 33 -18.42 2.12 -6.28
CA GLU A 33 -19.54 2.63 -5.47
C GLU A 33 -19.07 3.11 -4.11
N GLU A 34 -18.28 2.28 -3.40
CA GLU A 34 -17.78 2.62 -2.06
C GLU A 34 -16.87 3.85 -2.07
N LEU A 35 -16.11 4.06 -3.14
CA LEU A 35 -15.20 5.19 -3.26
C LEU A 35 -15.80 6.40 -4.00
N SER A 36 -17.08 6.34 -4.34
CA SER A 36 -17.77 7.37 -5.14
C SER A 36 -17.06 7.68 -6.45
N LYS A 37 -16.65 6.61 -7.13
CA LYS A 37 -15.99 6.68 -8.44
C LYS A 37 -16.75 5.84 -9.46
N SER A 38 -16.39 6.00 -10.74
CA SER A 38 -16.97 5.16 -11.79
C SER A 38 -16.24 3.82 -11.88
N THR A 39 -16.94 2.79 -12.34
CA THR A 39 -16.34 1.48 -12.65
C THR A 39 -15.22 1.63 -13.68
N LYS A 40 -15.40 2.51 -14.64
CA LYS A 40 -14.40 2.82 -15.66
C LYS A 40 -13.10 3.34 -15.01
N THR A 41 -13.20 4.21 -14.02
CA THR A 41 -12.04 4.73 -13.27
C THR A 41 -11.28 3.60 -12.59
N ILE A 42 -11.96 2.69 -11.91
CA ILE A 42 -11.34 1.53 -11.26
C ILE A 42 -10.67 0.62 -12.30
N SER A 43 -11.36 0.32 -13.39
CA SER A 43 -10.80 -0.50 -14.47
C SER A 43 -9.54 0.14 -15.07
N GLN A 44 -9.55 1.44 -15.31
CA GLN A 44 -8.42 2.15 -15.90
C GLN A 44 -7.20 2.14 -14.97
N LEU A 45 -7.39 2.37 -13.67
CA LEU A 45 -6.26 2.35 -12.73
C LEU A 45 -5.67 0.95 -12.57
N GLU A 46 -6.48 -0.10 -12.62
CA GLU A 46 -6.00 -1.49 -12.53
C GLU A 46 -5.25 -1.93 -13.77
N THR A 47 -5.58 -1.37 -14.92
CA THR A 47 -4.90 -1.68 -16.19
C THR A 47 -3.74 -0.72 -16.50
N ALA A 48 -3.47 0.21 -15.59
CA ALA A 48 -2.37 1.18 -15.68
C ALA A 48 -2.45 2.09 -16.91
N LYS A 49 -3.66 2.33 -17.44
CA LYS A 49 -3.84 3.26 -18.56
C LYS A 49 -3.49 4.68 -18.19
N ASP A 50 -3.94 5.09 -16.99
CA ASP A 50 -3.69 6.42 -16.45
C ASP A 50 -3.29 6.28 -14.99
N GLY A 51 -2.45 7.21 -14.53
CA GLY A 51 -2.11 7.30 -13.12
C GLY A 51 -3.31 7.76 -12.30
N THR A 52 -3.24 7.52 -11.00
CA THR A 52 -4.24 7.99 -10.05
C THR A 52 -3.76 9.27 -9.38
N SER A 53 -4.70 10.07 -8.86
CA SER A 53 -4.34 11.16 -7.98
C SER A 53 -3.88 10.62 -6.63
N LYS A 54 -3.10 11.41 -5.90
CA LYS A 54 -2.67 11.06 -4.54
C LYS A 54 -3.86 10.79 -3.64
N LYS A 55 -4.94 11.56 -3.78
CA LYS A 55 -6.16 11.35 -3.00
C LYS A 55 -6.78 9.99 -3.29
N THR A 56 -6.85 9.59 -4.54
CA THR A 56 -7.38 8.27 -4.92
C THR A 56 -6.53 7.15 -4.33
N ASP A 57 -5.21 7.27 -4.38
CA ASP A 57 -4.30 6.30 -3.77
C ASP A 57 -4.55 6.17 -2.27
N ILE A 58 -4.69 7.30 -1.58
CA ILE A 58 -4.97 7.31 -0.14
C ILE A 58 -6.32 6.68 0.16
N ASP A 59 -7.36 6.99 -0.61
CA ASP A 59 -8.69 6.41 -0.43
C ASP A 59 -8.65 4.88 -0.60
N LEU A 60 -7.92 4.40 -1.61
CA LEU A 60 -7.75 2.96 -1.84
C LEU A 60 -6.96 2.28 -0.72
N MET A 61 -5.89 2.90 -0.26
CA MET A 61 -5.11 2.38 0.86
C MET A 61 -5.95 2.25 2.12
N ASN A 62 -6.70 3.31 2.46
CA ASN A 62 -7.55 3.31 3.64
C ASN A 62 -8.67 2.28 3.55
N PHE A 63 -9.33 2.22 2.40
CA PHE A 63 -10.49 1.32 2.23
C PHE A 63 -10.08 -0.15 2.13
N LEU A 64 -9.00 -0.44 1.40
CA LEU A 64 -8.55 -1.82 1.19
C LEU A 64 -7.53 -2.31 2.22
N GLY A 65 -7.08 -1.44 3.12
CA GLY A 65 -6.12 -1.82 4.14
C GLY A 65 -4.71 -2.05 3.59
N ILE A 66 -4.26 -1.21 2.67
CA ILE A 66 -2.95 -1.33 2.04
C ILE A 66 -1.98 -0.38 2.73
N ALA A 67 -0.94 -0.93 3.37
CA ALA A 67 0.11 -0.11 3.95
C ALA A 67 0.92 0.59 2.86
N PRO A 68 1.37 1.84 3.07
CA PRO A 68 2.13 2.58 2.06
C PRO A 68 3.37 1.85 1.53
N ASN A 69 4.10 1.15 2.41
CA ASN A 69 5.29 0.40 2.00
C ASN A 69 4.97 -0.71 0.99
N VAL A 70 3.76 -1.27 1.01
CA VAL A 70 3.35 -2.29 0.03
C VAL A 70 3.37 -1.71 -1.39
N LEU A 71 2.93 -0.46 -1.56
CA LEU A 71 2.94 0.21 -2.86
C LEU A 71 4.34 0.64 -3.30
N TYR A 72 5.13 1.17 -2.39
CA TYR A 72 6.35 1.88 -2.72
C TYR A 72 7.63 1.06 -2.60
N LYS A 73 7.63 -0.07 -1.89
CA LYS A 73 8.85 -0.80 -1.55
C LYS A 73 9.71 -1.19 -2.74
N GLU A 74 9.10 -1.54 -3.86
CA GLU A 74 9.86 -1.93 -5.06
C GLU A 74 10.69 -0.79 -5.66
N PHE A 75 10.29 0.45 -5.36
CA PHE A 75 10.93 1.65 -5.90
C PHE A 75 11.89 2.29 -4.93
N ILE A 76 11.97 1.78 -3.70
CA ILE A 76 12.86 2.30 -2.67
C ILE A 76 14.22 1.63 -2.81
N THR A 77 15.25 2.42 -3.06
CA THR A 77 16.62 1.94 -3.24
C THR A 77 17.55 2.33 -2.08
N ASN A 78 17.13 3.28 -1.24
CA ASN A 78 17.90 3.72 -0.08
C ASN A 78 17.99 2.58 0.94
N PRO A 79 19.22 2.12 1.31
CA PRO A 79 19.41 0.97 2.20
C PRO A 79 18.79 1.13 3.58
N GLU A 80 18.83 2.34 4.17
CA GLU A 80 18.24 2.59 5.48
C GLU A 80 16.72 2.47 5.44
N LEU A 81 16.10 2.99 4.37
CA LEU A 81 14.65 2.88 4.18
C LEU A 81 14.23 1.44 3.93
N LYS A 82 15.01 0.69 3.14
CA LYS A 82 14.75 -0.74 2.93
C LYS A 82 14.73 -1.51 4.25
N GLN A 83 15.68 -1.24 5.13
CA GLN A 83 15.74 -1.87 6.44
C GLN A 83 14.49 -1.55 7.27
N LYS A 84 14.05 -0.29 7.27
CA LYS A 84 12.84 0.13 7.99
C LYS A 84 11.59 -0.54 7.42
N ILE A 85 11.51 -0.71 6.11
CA ILE A 85 10.39 -1.43 5.46
C ILE A 85 10.37 -2.89 5.91
N GLU A 86 11.52 -3.56 5.93
CA GLU A 86 11.62 -4.95 6.40
C GLU A 86 11.14 -5.11 7.84
N ILE A 87 11.50 -4.16 8.71
CA ILE A 87 11.05 -4.15 10.10
C ILE A 87 9.53 -3.97 10.16
N SER A 88 8.97 -3.04 9.37
CA SER A 88 7.52 -2.84 9.29
C SER A 88 6.78 -4.09 8.85
N GLU A 89 7.31 -4.81 7.87
CA GLU A 89 6.71 -6.06 7.39
C GLU A 89 6.69 -7.13 8.48
N LYS A 90 7.74 -7.22 9.28
CA LYS A 90 7.80 -8.14 10.42
C LYS A 90 6.81 -7.75 11.52
N ILE A 91 6.62 -6.46 11.74
CA ILE A 91 5.64 -5.96 12.70
C ILE A 91 4.22 -6.32 12.27
N ASP A 92 3.93 -6.24 10.97
CA ASP A 92 2.61 -6.59 10.42
C ASP A 92 2.23 -8.05 10.67
N GLU A 93 3.20 -8.93 10.90
CA GLU A 93 2.97 -10.35 11.23
C GLU A 93 2.61 -10.58 12.69
N LEU A 94 2.79 -9.58 13.55
CA LEU A 94 2.54 -9.72 14.99
C LEU A 94 1.05 -9.58 15.32
N SER A 95 0.60 -10.38 16.30
CA SER A 95 -0.74 -10.22 16.88
C SER A 95 -0.80 -8.92 17.71
N ASN A 96 -2.01 -8.43 17.98
CA ASN A 96 -2.21 -7.17 18.70
C ASN A 96 -1.55 -7.14 20.07
N ASP A 97 -1.61 -8.25 20.83
CA ASP A 97 -0.97 -8.36 22.14
C ASP A 97 0.56 -8.24 22.05
N LYS A 98 1.16 -8.81 20.99
CA LYS A 98 2.59 -8.72 20.74
C LYS A 98 2.99 -7.33 20.27
N ILE A 99 2.14 -6.64 19.52
CA ILE A 99 2.36 -5.24 19.15
C ILE A 99 2.41 -4.35 20.39
N ASP A 100 1.50 -4.55 21.34
CA ASP A 100 1.52 -3.80 22.59
C ASP A 100 2.82 -4.03 23.36
N ALA A 101 3.31 -5.27 23.43
CA ALA A 101 4.59 -5.58 24.03
C ALA A 101 5.75 -4.89 23.31
N LEU A 102 5.71 -4.84 21.97
CA LEU A 102 6.71 -4.17 21.16
C LEU A 102 6.77 -2.69 21.45
N PHE A 103 5.62 -2.01 21.57
CA PHE A 103 5.59 -0.59 21.95
C PHE A 103 6.30 -0.32 23.26
N LYS A 104 6.11 -1.19 24.26
CA LYS A 104 6.80 -1.07 25.56
C LYS A 104 8.31 -1.21 25.41
N ILE A 105 8.76 -2.14 24.58
CA ILE A 105 10.20 -2.32 24.29
C ILE A 105 10.77 -1.07 23.60
N ILE A 106 10.05 -0.53 22.62
CA ILE A 106 10.46 0.68 21.90
C ILE A 106 10.59 1.86 22.88
N ASP A 107 9.63 2.01 23.79
CA ASP A 107 9.68 3.08 24.80
C ASP A 107 10.92 2.96 25.69
N VAL A 108 11.28 1.74 26.10
CA VAL A 108 12.50 1.49 26.85
C VAL A 108 13.75 1.88 26.05
N LEU A 109 13.81 1.47 24.77
CA LEU A 109 14.93 1.81 23.89
C LEU A 109 15.06 3.31 23.69
N ASN A 110 13.94 4.02 23.53
CA ASN A 110 13.94 5.47 23.36
C ASN A 110 14.33 6.23 24.62
N GLY A 111 14.18 5.59 25.78
CA GLY A 111 14.57 6.16 27.07
C GLY A 111 16.03 5.98 27.45
N LEU A 112 16.79 5.26 26.61
CA LEU A 112 18.22 5.01 26.90
C LEU A 112 19.11 6.27 26.60
#